data_1ec79c34fa329ac0c48af28567c4e240
#
_entry.id   1ec79c34fa329ac0c48af28567c4e240
#
_cell.length_a   1.000
_cell.length_b   1.000
_cell.length_c   1.000
_cell.angle_alpha   90.00
_cell.angle_beta   90.00
_cell.angle_gamma   90.00
#
_symmetry.space_group_name_H-M   'P 1'
#
loop_
_entity.id
_entity.type
_entity.pdbx_description
1 polymer ?
#
loop_
_entity_poly.entity_id
_entity_poly.type
_entity_poly.pdbx_seq_one_letter_code
_entity_poly.pdbx_strand_id
1 'polypeptide(L)'
;MLTIDALKKEDTFFLLAGPCAIEDETMAMQIAEKIVTITNRLDIPYVFKGSYKKANRSKVDSFTGIGDEKALKILRKIKETFGVPTVTDIHETQDAFRAAEYVDVLQIPAFLCRQTDLLVAAAQTGKIVNVKKGQFLSPTAMTFAAQKIVDCGNNQVMLTERGTTFGYTDLIVDYRGIPQMKTFGFPVVMDVTHSLQQPNQTSGVAGGLPQLIETIAKAAICSRGRWFIYRNSSGAKQSIVGWCKYAAIRFVGTVVGKVA
;
A
#
# COMPACT_ATOMS: atom_id res chain seq x y z
N MET A 1 14.52 -9.00 -9.23
CA MET A 1 13.91 -9.20 -7.90
C MET A 1 13.68 -7.81 -7.28
N LEU A 2 12.53 -7.55 -6.67
CA LEU A 2 12.26 -6.28 -5.99
C LEU A 2 13.15 -6.17 -4.75
N THR A 3 13.88 -5.07 -4.60
CA THR A 3 14.72 -4.79 -3.43
C THR A 3 14.44 -3.40 -2.89
N ILE A 4 14.68 -3.18 -1.61
CA ILE A 4 14.56 -1.86 -0.98
C ILE A 4 15.47 -0.83 -1.67
N ASP A 5 16.66 -1.23 -2.10
CA ASP A 5 17.59 -0.32 -2.77
C ASP A 5 17.08 0.12 -4.15
N ALA A 6 16.41 -0.79 -4.89
CA ALA A 6 15.71 -0.41 -6.12
C ALA A 6 14.58 0.59 -5.84
N LEU A 7 13.92 0.47 -4.69
CA LEU A 7 12.87 1.36 -4.24
C LEU A 7 13.39 2.71 -3.70
N LYS A 8 14.65 2.80 -3.31
CA LYS A 8 15.27 4.05 -2.81
C LYS A 8 15.78 4.97 -3.92
N LYS A 9 15.84 4.51 -5.18
CA LYS A 9 16.31 5.33 -6.30
C LYS A 9 15.51 6.62 -6.44
N GLU A 10 16.22 7.74 -6.58
CA GLU A 10 15.68 9.08 -6.30
C GLU A 10 14.73 9.65 -7.36
N ASP A 11 14.71 9.14 -8.57
CA ASP A 11 14.15 9.84 -9.72
C ASP A 11 12.78 9.35 -10.18
N THR A 12 12.23 8.29 -9.59
CA THR A 12 10.94 7.74 -9.96
C THR A 12 10.02 7.55 -8.75
N PHE A 13 8.73 7.72 -8.96
CA PHE A 13 7.75 7.24 -7.99
C PHE A 13 7.33 5.80 -8.32
N PHE A 14 6.82 5.12 -7.34
CA PHE A 14 6.48 3.71 -7.42
C PHE A 14 4.99 3.53 -7.07
N LEU A 15 4.29 2.68 -7.77
CA LEU A 15 2.86 2.48 -7.57
C LEU A 15 2.59 1.11 -6.91
N LEU A 16 1.92 1.12 -5.76
CA LEU A 16 1.27 -0.07 -5.19
C LEU A 16 -0.23 0.06 -5.45
N ALA A 17 -0.79 -0.75 -6.34
CA ALA A 17 -2.21 -0.64 -6.69
C ALA A 17 -2.84 -1.99 -6.98
N GLY A 18 -4.17 -2.07 -6.76
CA GLY A 18 -4.96 -3.26 -7.03
C GLY A 18 -6.26 -3.29 -6.23
N PRO A 19 -6.97 -4.42 -6.21
CA PRO A 19 -8.25 -4.52 -5.52
C PRO A 19 -8.07 -4.49 -4.00
N CYS A 20 -9.13 -4.08 -3.30
CA CYS A 20 -9.16 -4.11 -1.85
C CYS A 20 -8.99 -5.52 -1.29
N ALA A 21 -9.67 -6.47 -1.92
CA ALA A 21 -9.60 -7.90 -1.65
C ALA A 21 -9.63 -8.64 -2.97
N ILE A 22 -9.07 -9.84 -2.99
CA ILE A 22 -9.22 -10.77 -4.08
C ILE A 22 -10.61 -11.41 -3.95
N GLU A 23 -11.54 -11.01 -4.81
CA GLU A 23 -12.92 -11.52 -4.82
C GLU A 23 -13.08 -12.66 -5.81
N ASP A 24 -12.38 -12.60 -6.94
CA ASP A 24 -12.26 -13.66 -7.92
C ASP A 24 -10.99 -13.48 -8.78
N GLU A 25 -10.61 -14.53 -9.49
CA GLU A 25 -9.41 -14.55 -10.32
C GLU A 25 -9.56 -13.64 -11.55
N THR A 26 -10.69 -13.68 -12.21
CA THR A 26 -10.93 -12.93 -13.46
C THR A 26 -10.82 -11.42 -13.19
N MET A 27 -11.48 -10.94 -12.15
CA MET A 27 -11.43 -9.53 -11.75
C MET A 27 -9.99 -9.12 -11.38
N ALA A 28 -9.28 -9.92 -10.60
CA ALA A 28 -7.92 -9.62 -10.19
C ALA A 28 -6.96 -9.56 -11.38
N MET A 29 -7.03 -10.50 -12.32
CA MET A 29 -6.24 -10.54 -13.55
C MET A 29 -6.53 -9.33 -14.45
N GLN A 30 -7.81 -8.99 -14.67
CA GLN A 30 -8.20 -7.82 -15.47
C GLN A 30 -7.70 -6.50 -14.87
N ILE A 31 -7.72 -6.36 -13.54
CA ILE A 31 -7.18 -5.19 -12.85
C ILE A 31 -5.66 -5.12 -13.04
N ALA A 32 -4.95 -6.23 -12.85
CA ALA A 32 -3.52 -6.32 -13.04
C ALA A 32 -3.12 -5.93 -14.47
N GLU A 33 -3.74 -6.53 -15.48
CA GLU A 33 -3.48 -6.24 -16.89
C GLU A 33 -3.63 -4.76 -17.24
N LYS A 34 -4.73 -4.14 -16.78
CA LYS A 34 -4.97 -2.72 -17.02
C LYS A 34 -3.91 -1.83 -16.38
N ILE A 35 -3.55 -2.11 -15.13
CA ILE A 35 -2.56 -1.29 -14.43
C ILE A 35 -1.17 -1.50 -15.05
N VAL A 36 -0.78 -2.73 -15.34
CA VAL A 36 0.49 -3.05 -16.03
C VAL A 36 0.60 -2.33 -17.36
N THR A 37 -0.46 -2.35 -18.18
CA THR A 37 -0.48 -1.64 -19.45
C THR A 37 -0.24 -0.14 -19.29
N ILE A 38 -0.84 0.47 -18.27
CA ILE A 38 -0.69 1.91 -18.01
C ILE A 38 0.71 2.21 -17.46
N THR A 39 1.18 1.44 -16.49
CA THR A 39 2.46 1.67 -15.82
C THR A 39 3.64 1.44 -16.77
N ASN A 40 3.59 0.41 -17.61
CA ASN A 40 4.60 0.17 -18.63
C ASN A 40 4.67 1.32 -19.65
N ARG A 41 3.52 1.84 -20.09
CA ARG A 41 3.49 2.99 -21.02
C ARG A 41 4.08 4.27 -20.43
N LEU A 42 4.00 4.41 -19.08
CA LEU A 42 4.43 5.61 -18.35
C LEU A 42 5.78 5.42 -17.66
N ASP A 43 6.42 4.27 -17.85
CA ASP A 43 7.67 3.87 -17.19
C ASP A 43 7.58 4.00 -15.65
N ILE A 44 6.44 3.57 -15.07
CA ILE A 44 6.20 3.61 -13.62
C ILE A 44 6.43 2.24 -13.03
N PRO A 45 7.40 2.05 -12.10
CA PRO A 45 7.55 0.81 -11.37
C PRO A 45 6.27 0.46 -10.61
N TYR A 46 5.83 -0.79 -10.69
CA TYR A 46 4.55 -1.24 -10.18
C TYR A 46 4.64 -2.49 -9.32
N VAL A 47 3.91 -2.50 -8.22
CA VAL A 47 3.63 -3.68 -7.39
C VAL A 47 2.12 -3.90 -7.33
N PHE A 48 1.67 -5.10 -7.66
CA PHE A 48 0.26 -5.45 -7.53
C PHE A 48 -0.10 -5.65 -6.06
N LYS A 49 -1.09 -4.89 -5.57
CA LYS A 49 -1.59 -5.05 -4.21
C LYS A 49 -2.98 -5.70 -4.21
N GLY A 50 -3.11 -6.78 -3.44
CA GLY A 50 -4.41 -7.40 -3.17
C GLY A 50 -4.43 -8.04 -1.78
N SER A 51 -5.47 -7.77 -0.98
CA SER A 51 -5.63 -8.47 0.30
C SER A 51 -6.27 -9.84 0.04
N TYR A 52 -5.63 -10.91 0.51
CA TYR A 52 -6.19 -12.25 0.38
C TYR A 52 -7.33 -12.50 1.37
N LYS A 53 -7.40 -11.72 2.46
CA LYS A 53 -8.36 -11.83 3.54
C LYS A 53 -8.75 -10.44 4.06
N LYS A 54 -10.01 -10.28 4.47
CA LYS A 54 -10.53 -9.11 5.16
C LYS A 54 -10.68 -9.40 6.64
N ALA A 55 -9.73 -8.96 7.47
CA ALA A 55 -9.76 -9.19 8.92
C ALA A 55 -10.57 -8.12 9.68
N ASN A 56 -10.51 -6.85 9.26
CA ASN A 56 -11.19 -5.73 9.93
C ASN A 56 -12.54 -5.42 9.26
N ARG A 57 -13.58 -6.08 9.71
CA ARG A 57 -14.94 -5.95 9.17
C ARG A 57 -15.85 -5.26 10.18
N SER A 58 -16.82 -4.48 9.68
CA SER A 58 -17.81 -3.83 10.52
C SER A 58 -18.91 -4.79 11.00
N LYS A 59 -19.16 -5.88 10.26
CA LYS A 59 -20.14 -6.91 10.61
C LYS A 59 -19.49 -8.30 10.54
N VAL A 60 -19.98 -9.23 11.35
CA VAL A 60 -19.46 -10.61 11.40
C VAL A 60 -19.68 -11.36 10.08
N ASP A 61 -20.81 -11.11 9.44
CA ASP A 61 -21.24 -11.72 8.17
C ASP A 61 -20.69 -11.02 6.92
N SER A 62 -19.90 -9.94 7.07
CA SER A 62 -19.27 -9.28 5.93
C SER A 62 -18.29 -10.21 5.22
N PHE A 63 -18.13 -9.97 3.92
CA PHE A 63 -17.21 -10.73 3.07
C PHE A 63 -15.80 -10.81 3.66
N THR A 64 -15.28 -12.02 3.80
CA THR A 64 -13.95 -12.28 4.37
C THR A 64 -12.88 -12.53 3.32
N GLY A 65 -13.26 -13.11 2.19
CA GLY A 65 -12.39 -13.57 1.13
C GLY A 65 -12.95 -14.84 0.47
N ILE A 66 -12.23 -15.33 -0.54
CA ILE A 66 -12.58 -16.54 -1.30
C ILE A 66 -11.85 -17.80 -0.81
N GLY A 67 -11.26 -17.71 0.37
CA GLY A 67 -10.33 -18.71 0.94
C GLY A 67 -8.88 -18.28 0.76
N ASP A 68 -8.12 -18.37 1.87
CA ASP A 68 -6.77 -17.82 1.97
C ASP A 68 -5.85 -18.38 0.89
N GLU A 69 -5.77 -19.69 0.77
CA GLU A 69 -4.88 -20.34 -0.20
C GLU A 69 -5.25 -20.03 -1.66
N LYS A 70 -6.55 -20.01 -1.96
CA LYS A 70 -7.03 -19.67 -3.31
C LYS A 70 -6.65 -18.25 -3.69
N ALA A 71 -6.84 -17.29 -2.79
CA ALA A 71 -6.48 -15.89 -3.03
C ALA A 71 -4.96 -15.69 -3.14
N LEU A 72 -4.17 -16.37 -2.32
CA LEU A 72 -2.70 -16.35 -2.41
C LEU A 72 -2.18 -16.95 -3.72
N LYS A 73 -2.77 -18.06 -4.20
CA LYS A 73 -2.45 -18.62 -5.53
C LYS A 73 -2.74 -17.64 -6.67
N ILE A 74 -3.82 -16.88 -6.57
CA ILE A 74 -4.13 -15.82 -7.56
C ILE A 74 -3.04 -14.73 -7.55
N LEU A 75 -2.57 -14.30 -6.38
CA LEU A 75 -1.46 -13.32 -6.29
C LEU A 75 -0.18 -13.86 -6.94
N ARG A 76 0.16 -15.13 -6.70
CA ARG A 76 1.29 -15.79 -7.37
C ARG A 76 1.10 -15.82 -8.90
N LYS A 77 -0.08 -16.21 -9.36
CA LYS A 77 -0.41 -16.24 -10.79
C LYS A 77 -0.26 -14.86 -11.45
N ILE A 78 -0.70 -13.80 -10.80
CA ILE A 78 -0.52 -12.43 -11.29
C ILE A 78 0.98 -12.08 -11.43
N LYS A 79 1.77 -12.41 -10.40
CA LYS A 79 3.22 -12.23 -10.44
C LYS A 79 3.86 -12.95 -11.63
N GLU A 80 3.52 -14.21 -11.82
CA GLU A 80 4.07 -15.05 -12.90
C GLU A 80 3.61 -14.60 -14.28
N THR A 81 2.33 -14.21 -14.42
CA THR A 81 1.76 -13.83 -15.71
C THR A 81 2.27 -12.45 -16.19
N PHE A 82 2.36 -11.49 -15.29
CA PHE A 82 2.69 -10.10 -15.66
C PHE A 82 4.12 -9.68 -15.30
N GLY A 83 4.89 -10.55 -14.63
CA GLY A 83 6.25 -10.23 -14.21
C GLY A 83 6.35 -9.11 -13.17
N VAL A 84 5.27 -8.82 -12.44
CA VAL A 84 5.21 -7.74 -11.45
C VAL A 84 5.26 -8.30 -10.03
N PRO A 85 5.97 -7.65 -9.09
CA PRO A 85 5.94 -8.03 -7.68
C PRO A 85 4.53 -7.90 -7.10
N THR A 86 4.27 -8.66 -6.03
CA THR A 86 2.97 -8.65 -5.36
C THR A 86 3.09 -8.36 -3.88
N VAL A 87 2.06 -7.76 -3.30
CA VAL A 87 1.95 -7.45 -1.87
C VAL A 87 0.57 -7.81 -1.33
N THR A 88 0.54 -8.38 -0.13
CA THR A 88 -0.71 -8.65 0.61
C THR A 88 -0.59 -8.28 2.09
N ASP A 89 -1.74 -8.07 2.73
CA ASP A 89 -1.81 -7.86 4.18
C ASP A 89 -1.67 -9.20 4.93
N ILE A 90 -1.03 -9.17 6.10
CA ILE A 90 -0.99 -10.29 7.05
C ILE A 90 -1.59 -9.84 8.39
N HIS A 91 -2.21 -10.75 9.14
CA HIS A 91 -2.95 -10.42 10.35
C HIS A 91 -2.50 -11.19 11.58
N GLU A 92 -1.97 -12.38 11.39
CA GLU A 92 -1.48 -13.28 12.43
C GLU A 92 -0.05 -13.75 12.12
N THR A 93 0.68 -14.20 13.12
CA THR A 93 2.09 -14.65 12.96
C THR A 93 2.24 -15.76 11.93
N GLN A 94 1.30 -16.70 11.89
CA GLN A 94 1.30 -17.80 10.92
C GLN A 94 1.04 -17.33 9.48
N ASP A 95 0.28 -16.26 9.32
CA ASP A 95 0.01 -15.65 8.01
C ASP A 95 1.30 -15.17 7.34
N ALA A 96 2.29 -14.70 8.13
CA ALA A 96 3.55 -14.20 7.60
C ALA A 96 4.28 -15.28 6.80
N PHE A 97 4.45 -16.47 7.36
CA PHE A 97 5.16 -17.56 6.70
C PHE A 97 4.38 -18.10 5.50
N ARG A 98 3.07 -18.30 5.66
CA ARG A 98 2.21 -18.76 4.58
C ARG A 98 2.17 -17.78 3.39
N ALA A 99 1.95 -16.48 3.64
CA ALA A 99 1.88 -15.49 2.58
C ALA A 99 3.24 -15.27 1.88
N ALA A 100 4.35 -15.36 2.62
CA ALA A 100 5.70 -15.22 2.09
C ALA A 100 6.05 -16.20 0.96
N GLU A 101 5.39 -17.34 0.89
CA GLU A 101 5.56 -18.30 -0.21
C GLU A 101 5.00 -17.77 -1.54
N TYR A 102 4.04 -16.86 -1.49
CA TYR A 102 3.26 -16.41 -2.65
C TYR A 102 3.56 -14.99 -3.10
N VAL A 103 3.99 -14.11 -2.18
CA VAL A 103 4.17 -12.68 -2.45
C VAL A 103 5.60 -12.21 -2.18
N ASP A 104 5.93 -11.00 -2.65
CA ASP A 104 7.25 -10.39 -2.48
C ASP A 104 7.29 -9.43 -1.30
N VAL A 105 6.15 -8.86 -0.92
CA VAL A 105 6.01 -7.89 0.15
C VAL A 105 4.90 -8.32 1.10
N LEU A 106 5.20 -8.30 2.39
CA LEU A 106 4.21 -8.49 3.46
C LEU A 106 3.81 -7.12 4.02
N GLN A 107 2.52 -6.84 4.08
CA GLN A 107 2.03 -5.60 4.66
C GLN A 107 1.43 -5.83 6.04
N ILE A 108 1.90 -5.04 7.02
CA ILE A 108 1.31 -4.98 8.36
C ILE A 108 0.21 -3.91 8.36
N PRO A 109 -1.05 -4.25 8.62
CA PRO A 109 -2.14 -3.29 8.73
C PRO A 109 -1.90 -2.25 9.82
N ALA A 110 -2.50 -1.06 9.66
CA ALA A 110 -2.31 0.06 10.57
C ALA A 110 -2.68 -0.26 12.04
N PHE A 111 -3.75 -1.01 12.26
CA PHE A 111 -4.15 -1.40 13.62
C PHE A 111 -3.17 -2.39 14.27
N LEU A 112 -2.40 -3.13 13.49
CA LEU A 112 -1.48 -4.16 13.95
C LEU A 112 -0.02 -3.70 13.96
N CYS A 113 0.27 -2.45 13.63
CA CYS A 113 1.62 -1.92 13.48
C CYS A 113 2.47 -1.97 14.75
N ARG A 114 1.87 -2.18 15.93
CA ARG A 114 2.55 -2.34 17.21
C ARG A 114 2.68 -3.80 17.68
N GLN A 115 2.06 -4.75 17.01
CA GLN A 115 2.09 -6.17 17.40
C GLN A 115 3.48 -6.76 17.16
N THR A 116 4.24 -6.90 18.25
CA THR A 116 5.65 -7.31 18.19
C THR A 116 5.81 -8.67 17.52
N ASP A 117 5.04 -9.67 17.92
CA ASP A 117 5.17 -11.02 17.38
C ASP A 117 4.87 -11.09 15.87
N LEU A 118 3.90 -10.29 15.39
CA LEU A 118 3.59 -10.19 13.97
C LEU A 118 4.74 -9.53 13.18
N LEU A 119 5.34 -8.47 13.73
CA LEU A 119 6.49 -7.80 13.11
C LEU A 119 7.70 -8.72 13.05
N VAL A 120 7.97 -9.46 14.12
CA VAL A 120 9.05 -10.46 14.21
C VAL A 120 8.83 -11.58 13.19
N ALA A 121 7.62 -12.15 13.14
CA ALA A 121 7.30 -13.20 12.17
C ALA A 121 7.45 -12.72 10.72
N ALA A 122 7.00 -11.51 10.42
CA ALA A 122 7.19 -10.91 9.10
C ALA A 122 8.68 -10.72 8.77
N ALA A 123 9.48 -10.23 9.72
CA ALA A 123 10.93 -10.05 9.55
C ALA A 123 11.64 -11.37 9.24
N GLN A 124 11.30 -12.44 9.97
CA GLN A 124 11.90 -13.78 9.81
C GLN A 124 11.67 -14.41 8.44
N THR A 125 10.67 -13.95 7.67
CA THR A 125 10.46 -14.42 6.31
C THR A 125 11.52 -13.92 5.32
N GLY A 126 12.32 -12.92 5.66
CA GLY A 126 13.27 -12.26 4.76
C GLY A 126 12.62 -11.45 3.63
N LYS A 127 11.28 -11.34 3.59
CA LYS A 127 10.55 -10.53 2.61
C LYS A 127 10.61 -9.05 2.95
N ILE A 128 10.29 -8.19 1.98
CA ILE A 128 10.07 -6.78 2.25
C ILE A 128 8.85 -6.65 3.17
N VAL A 129 8.99 -5.87 4.25
CA VAL A 129 7.90 -5.62 5.21
C VAL A 129 7.44 -4.17 5.11
N ASN A 130 6.22 -3.96 4.66
CA ASN A 130 5.58 -2.64 4.63
C ASN A 130 4.71 -2.44 5.87
N VAL A 131 5.10 -1.53 6.75
CA VAL A 131 4.33 -1.24 7.98
C VAL A 131 3.49 0.00 7.78
N LYS A 132 2.16 -0.16 7.84
CA LYS A 132 1.24 0.97 7.78
C LYS A 132 1.20 1.68 9.13
N LYS A 133 1.38 3.00 9.12
CA LYS A 133 1.28 3.83 10.34
C LYS A 133 -0.12 3.71 10.94
N GLY A 134 -0.17 3.40 12.22
CA GLY A 134 -1.43 3.44 12.98
C GLY A 134 -2.01 4.85 12.99
N GLN A 135 -3.34 4.97 12.88
CA GLN A 135 -4.03 6.26 12.94
C GLN A 135 -3.83 7.00 14.26
N PHE A 136 -3.44 6.27 15.29
CA PHE A 136 -3.17 6.71 16.66
C PHE A 136 -1.68 6.97 16.94
N LEU A 137 -0.79 6.81 15.94
CA LEU A 137 0.65 6.98 16.09
C LEU A 137 1.15 8.26 15.43
N SER A 138 2.13 8.90 16.08
CA SER A 138 2.95 9.92 15.43
C SER A 138 3.88 9.31 14.39
N PRO A 139 4.34 10.07 13.40
CA PRO A 139 5.37 9.62 12.46
C PRO A 139 6.64 9.11 13.17
N THR A 140 7.09 9.80 14.22
CA THR A 140 8.27 9.42 14.99
C THR A 140 8.11 8.04 15.65
N ALA A 141 6.91 7.70 16.13
CA ALA A 141 6.67 6.41 16.77
C ALA A 141 6.82 5.22 15.80
N MET A 142 6.79 5.43 14.49
CA MET A 142 7.00 4.38 13.51
C MET A 142 8.43 3.82 13.48
N THR A 143 9.40 4.58 14.03
CA THR A 143 10.78 4.07 14.18
C THR A 143 10.82 2.81 15.05
N PHE A 144 9.98 2.73 16.09
CA PHE A 144 9.94 1.55 16.96
C PHE A 144 9.42 0.29 16.25
N ALA A 145 8.46 0.46 15.35
CA ALA A 145 7.97 -0.67 14.56
C ALA A 145 9.02 -1.14 13.53
N ALA A 146 9.67 -0.20 12.86
CA ALA A 146 10.76 -0.49 11.92
C ALA A 146 11.95 -1.14 12.64
N GLN A 147 12.35 -0.63 13.80
CA GLN A 147 13.48 -1.15 14.57
C GLN A 147 13.28 -2.61 14.97
N LYS A 148 12.08 -3.01 15.38
CA LYS A 148 11.80 -4.43 15.70
C LYS A 148 12.08 -5.37 14.53
N ILE A 149 11.82 -4.93 13.30
CA ILE A 149 12.09 -5.72 12.10
C ILE A 149 13.60 -5.78 11.84
N VAL A 150 14.28 -4.62 11.98
CA VAL A 150 15.74 -4.51 11.82
C VAL A 150 16.49 -5.34 12.86
N ASP A 151 16.06 -5.31 14.12
CA ASP A 151 16.65 -6.11 15.22
C ASP A 151 16.54 -7.62 14.96
N CYS A 152 15.59 -8.06 14.13
CA CYS A 152 15.50 -9.44 13.65
C CYS A 152 16.37 -9.73 12.42
N GLY A 153 17.26 -8.80 12.01
CA GLY A 153 18.16 -8.97 10.88
C GLY A 153 17.58 -8.66 9.51
N ASN A 154 16.35 -8.12 9.44
CA ASN A 154 15.71 -7.76 8.17
C ASN A 154 15.69 -6.25 7.95
N ASN A 155 16.54 -5.75 7.06
CA ASN A 155 16.62 -4.33 6.70
C ASN A 155 15.67 -3.93 5.57
N GLN A 156 14.85 -4.85 5.05
CA GLN A 156 13.94 -4.59 3.95
C GLN A 156 12.59 -4.05 4.46
N VAL A 157 12.60 -2.83 4.98
CA VAL A 157 11.45 -2.17 5.59
C VAL A 157 10.94 -1.02 4.73
N MET A 158 9.63 -0.90 4.61
CA MET A 158 8.93 0.29 4.10
C MET A 158 7.95 0.79 5.16
N LEU A 159 7.70 2.09 5.19
CA LEU A 159 6.69 2.70 6.05
C LEU A 159 5.59 3.33 5.20
N THR A 160 4.34 3.21 5.65
CA THR A 160 3.20 3.78 4.91
C THR A 160 2.45 4.80 5.77
N GLU A 161 2.40 6.05 5.32
CA GLU A 161 1.49 7.07 5.85
C GLU A 161 0.07 6.82 5.33
N ARG A 162 -0.92 6.87 6.21
CA ARG A 162 -2.33 6.64 5.86
C ARG A 162 -3.32 7.52 6.65
N GLY A 163 -2.84 8.61 7.21
CA GLY A 163 -3.62 9.53 8.03
C GLY A 163 -3.64 9.18 9.50
N THR A 164 -4.00 10.18 10.26
CA THR A 164 -4.16 10.14 11.72
C THR A 164 -5.63 10.43 12.05
N THR A 165 -6.17 9.80 13.07
CA THR A 165 -7.54 10.06 13.54
C THR A 165 -7.66 11.51 13.97
N PHE A 166 -8.66 12.19 13.42
CA PHE A 166 -9.04 13.55 13.77
C PHE A 166 -10.54 13.57 14.08
N GLY A 167 -10.88 13.66 15.34
CA GLY A 167 -12.25 13.43 15.78
C GLY A 167 -12.64 11.95 15.69
N TYR A 168 -13.89 11.65 15.37
CA TYR A 168 -14.44 10.30 15.38
C TYR A 168 -14.57 9.66 13.99
N THR A 169 -14.71 10.45 12.95
CA THR A 169 -15.06 9.95 11.60
C THR A 169 -14.05 10.31 10.52
N ASP A 170 -13.19 11.29 10.76
CA ASP A 170 -12.25 11.79 9.77
C ASP A 170 -10.81 11.40 10.06
N LEU A 171 -10.02 11.36 8.99
CA LEU A 171 -8.59 11.18 9.02
C LEU A 171 -7.91 12.40 8.40
N ILE A 172 -6.81 12.84 9.02
CA ILE A 172 -5.99 13.95 8.52
C ILE A 172 -4.59 13.42 8.19
N VAL A 173 -4.06 13.83 7.03
CA VAL A 173 -2.68 13.56 6.67
C VAL A 173 -1.82 14.75 7.10
N ASP A 174 -0.92 14.52 8.04
CA ASP A 174 0.15 15.47 8.33
C ASP A 174 1.33 15.19 7.39
N TYR A 175 1.44 15.98 6.33
CA TYR A 175 2.49 15.80 5.32
C TYR A 175 3.91 16.04 5.86
N ARG A 176 4.09 16.68 7.01
CA ARG A 176 5.38 16.80 7.70
C ARG A 176 5.90 15.41 8.15
N GLY A 177 4.99 14.48 8.37
CA GLY A 177 5.32 13.10 8.75
C GLY A 177 6.06 12.31 7.66
N ILE A 178 5.85 12.62 6.39
CA ILE A 178 6.52 11.93 5.28
C ILE A 178 8.03 12.17 5.30
N PRO A 179 8.55 13.42 5.24
CA PRO A 179 9.98 13.68 5.36
C PRO A 179 10.55 13.22 6.70
N GLN A 180 9.78 13.31 7.79
CA GLN A 180 10.21 12.83 9.10
C GLN A 180 10.46 11.32 9.11
N MET A 181 9.53 10.51 8.61
CA MET A 181 9.72 9.05 8.51
C MET A 181 10.86 8.67 7.56
N LYS A 182 11.13 9.48 6.53
CA LYS A 182 12.27 9.25 5.62
C LYS A 182 13.62 9.38 6.30
N THR A 183 13.74 10.19 7.37
CA THR A 183 15.01 10.30 8.14
C THR A 183 15.42 8.98 8.80
N PHE A 184 14.51 8.02 8.93
CA PHE A 184 14.83 6.68 9.46
C PHE A 184 15.55 5.78 8.43
N GLY A 185 15.76 6.27 7.20
CA GLY A 185 16.45 5.55 6.14
C GLY A 185 15.60 4.54 5.36
N PHE A 186 14.28 4.54 5.58
CA PHE A 186 13.34 3.65 4.90
C PHE A 186 12.52 4.37 3.83
N PRO A 187 12.12 3.70 2.74
CA PRO A 187 11.12 4.23 1.80
C PRO A 187 9.80 4.53 2.52
N VAL A 188 9.19 5.68 2.20
CA VAL A 188 7.90 6.07 2.76
C VAL A 188 6.84 6.12 1.67
N VAL A 189 5.77 5.36 1.87
CA VAL A 189 4.62 5.22 0.97
C VAL A 189 3.49 6.11 1.48
N MET A 190 2.78 6.78 0.56
CA MET A 190 1.54 7.47 0.89
C MET A 190 0.33 6.66 0.42
N ASP A 191 -0.51 6.25 1.34
CA ASP A 191 -1.78 5.60 1.03
C ASP A 191 -2.87 6.67 0.77
N VAL A 192 -3.01 7.04 -0.48
CA VAL A 192 -3.94 8.09 -0.91
C VAL A 192 -5.42 7.69 -0.85
N THR A 193 -5.69 6.41 -0.66
CA THR A 193 -7.05 5.88 -0.60
C THR A 193 -7.56 5.77 0.83
N HIS A 194 -6.79 5.07 1.68
CA HIS A 194 -7.21 4.84 3.06
C HIS A 194 -7.06 6.09 3.95
N SER A 195 -6.24 7.07 3.56
CA SER A 195 -6.21 8.37 4.23
C SER A 195 -7.49 9.20 4.07
N LEU A 196 -8.31 8.85 3.09
CA LEU A 196 -9.62 9.47 2.82
C LEU A 196 -10.80 8.58 3.24
N GLN A 197 -10.52 7.47 3.92
CA GLN A 197 -11.56 6.55 4.37
C GLN A 197 -12.33 7.13 5.56
N GLN A 198 -13.64 6.98 5.52
CA GLN A 198 -14.54 7.29 6.64
C GLN A 198 -15.03 5.96 7.23
N PRO A 199 -14.43 5.49 8.33
CA PRO A 199 -14.83 4.24 8.98
C PRO A 199 -16.17 4.39 9.71
N ASN A 200 -16.72 3.24 10.12
CA ASN A 200 -17.90 3.17 11.00
C ASN A 200 -19.16 3.86 10.47
N GLN A 201 -19.40 3.78 9.17
CA GLN A 201 -20.65 4.28 8.57
C GLN A 201 -21.84 3.39 8.94
N THR A 202 -23.03 3.97 9.05
CA THR A 202 -24.29 3.26 9.38
C THR A 202 -24.64 2.15 8.39
N SER A 203 -24.18 2.26 7.14
CA SER A 203 -24.32 1.23 6.10
C SER A 203 -23.53 -0.06 6.39
N GLY A 204 -22.62 -0.04 7.38
CA GLY A 204 -21.71 -1.15 7.65
C GLY A 204 -20.56 -1.28 6.63
N VAL A 205 -20.48 -0.37 5.67
CA VAL A 205 -19.37 -0.27 4.70
C VAL A 205 -18.67 1.07 4.92
N ALA A 206 -17.35 1.05 4.99
CA ALA A 206 -16.58 2.29 5.14
C ALA A 206 -16.79 3.20 3.92
N GLY A 207 -17.17 4.45 4.18
CA GLY A 207 -17.22 5.51 3.20
C GLY A 207 -15.84 6.04 2.83
N GLY A 208 -15.81 7.08 2.02
CA GLY A 208 -14.59 7.78 1.65
C GLY A 208 -14.84 8.96 0.73
N LEU A 209 -13.78 9.74 0.49
CA LEU A 209 -13.80 10.94 -0.33
C LEU A 209 -12.93 10.76 -1.60
N PRO A 210 -13.32 9.90 -2.56
CA PRO A 210 -12.49 9.56 -3.72
C PRO A 210 -12.13 10.77 -4.59
N GLN A 211 -12.97 11.83 -4.58
CA GLN A 211 -12.72 13.07 -5.29
C GLN A 211 -11.47 13.83 -4.77
N LEU A 212 -11.00 13.54 -3.56
CA LEU A 212 -9.81 14.16 -2.96
C LEU A 212 -8.52 13.36 -3.19
N ILE A 213 -8.57 12.19 -3.81
CA ILE A 213 -7.39 11.33 -4.06
C ILE A 213 -6.30 12.11 -4.79
N GLU A 214 -6.66 12.87 -5.82
CA GLU A 214 -5.71 13.68 -6.58
C GLU A 214 -5.05 14.75 -5.70
N THR A 215 -5.79 15.40 -4.85
CA THR A 215 -5.28 16.43 -3.92
C THR A 215 -4.26 15.82 -2.95
N ILE A 216 -4.60 14.69 -2.32
CA ILE A 216 -3.71 13.97 -1.40
C ILE A 216 -2.44 13.50 -2.11
N ALA A 217 -2.57 12.96 -3.33
CA ALA A 217 -1.44 12.49 -4.10
C ALA A 217 -0.49 13.64 -4.49
N LYS A 218 -1.01 14.76 -4.97
CA LYS A 218 -0.21 15.95 -5.30
C LYS A 218 0.54 16.49 -4.09
N ALA A 219 -0.12 16.61 -2.94
CA ALA A 219 0.50 17.08 -1.72
C ALA A 219 1.61 16.12 -1.24
N ALA A 220 1.42 14.81 -1.37
CA ALA A 220 2.43 13.81 -1.04
C ALA A 220 3.66 13.92 -1.96
N ILE A 221 3.48 14.15 -3.26
CA ILE A 221 4.59 14.38 -4.19
C ILE A 221 5.37 15.64 -3.79
N CYS A 222 4.69 16.75 -3.51
CA CYS A 222 5.33 17.99 -3.06
C CYS A 222 6.10 17.82 -1.73
N SER A 223 5.63 16.92 -0.87
CA SER A 223 6.31 16.58 0.40
C SER A 223 7.45 15.58 0.22
N ARG A 224 7.90 15.34 -1.02
CA ARG A 224 8.91 14.33 -1.38
C ARG A 224 8.49 12.89 -1.00
N GLY A 225 7.19 12.64 -0.88
CA GLY A 225 6.62 11.29 -0.86
C GLY A 225 6.76 10.67 -2.25
N ARG A 226 7.36 9.48 -2.34
CA ARG A 226 7.69 8.86 -3.65
C ARG A 226 6.84 7.66 -3.98
N TRP A 227 5.93 7.27 -3.09
CA TRP A 227 5.24 6.00 -3.16
C TRP A 227 3.77 6.19 -2.93
N PHE A 228 2.93 5.54 -3.73
CA PHE A 228 1.48 5.66 -3.60
C PHE A 228 0.84 4.29 -3.52
N ILE A 229 -0.04 4.11 -2.54
CA ILE A 229 -1.02 3.03 -2.55
C ILE A 229 -2.32 3.58 -3.12
N TYR A 230 -2.76 2.97 -4.20
CA TYR A 230 -4.09 3.18 -4.76
C TYR A 230 -4.91 1.90 -4.66
N ARG A 231 -6.14 2.03 -4.16
CA ARG A 231 -7.09 0.94 -4.04
C ARG A 231 -8.21 1.13 -5.04
N ASN A 232 -8.52 0.10 -5.82
CA ASN A 232 -9.69 0.05 -6.66
C ASN A 232 -10.85 -0.63 -5.92
N SER A 233 -11.98 0.05 -5.78
CA SER A 233 -13.25 -0.59 -5.47
C SER A 233 -13.95 -0.96 -6.77
N SER A 234 -14.73 -2.02 -6.77
CA SER A 234 -15.42 -2.58 -7.95
C SER A 234 -16.26 -1.58 -8.78
N GLY A 235 -16.52 -0.38 -8.26
CA GLY A 235 -17.20 0.72 -8.96
C GLY A 235 -16.30 1.76 -9.65
N ALA A 236 -14.97 1.73 -9.44
CA ALA A 236 -14.07 2.80 -9.85
C ALA A 236 -13.29 2.53 -11.15
N LYS A 237 -13.88 1.79 -12.12
CA LYS A 237 -13.22 1.41 -13.38
C LYS A 237 -12.63 2.59 -14.19
N GLN A 238 -13.15 3.81 -14.02
CA GLN A 238 -12.70 5.00 -14.76
C GLN A 238 -11.64 5.82 -14.04
N SER A 239 -11.52 5.72 -12.70
CA SER A 239 -10.66 6.62 -11.92
C SER A 239 -9.17 6.28 -11.97
N ILE A 240 -8.78 4.99 -12.07
CA ILE A 240 -7.37 4.59 -12.16
C ILE A 240 -6.72 5.12 -13.44
N VAL A 241 -7.39 4.96 -14.59
CA VAL A 241 -6.85 5.37 -15.88
C VAL A 241 -6.63 6.88 -15.96
N GLY A 242 -7.58 7.66 -15.42
CA GLY A 242 -7.48 9.11 -15.33
C GLY A 242 -6.34 9.55 -14.42
N TRP A 243 -6.20 8.91 -13.27
CA TRP A 243 -5.21 9.30 -12.27
C TRP A 243 -3.77 8.94 -12.69
N CYS A 244 -3.52 7.72 -13.18
CA CYS A 244 -2.18 7.34 -13.66
C CYS A 244 -1.74 8.21 -14.83
N LYS A 245 -2.64 8.53 -15.78
CA LYS A 245 -2.35 9.49 -16.86
C LYS A 245 -2.00 10.88 -16.33
N TYR A 246 -2.73 11.36 -15.33
CA TYR A 246 -2.60 12.71 -14.81
C TYR A 246 -1.34 12.87 -13.94
N ALA A 247 -1.03 11.89 -13.10
CA ALA A 247 0.16 11.88 -12.25
C ALA A 247 1.44 11.88 -13.11
N ALA A 248 1.50 11.03 -14.14
CA ALA A 248 2.66 10.95 -15.01
C ALA A 248 2.83 12.18 -15.92
N ILE A 249 1.75 12.69 -16.53
CA ILE A 249 1.83 13.85 -17.43
C ILE A 249 2.27 15.12 -16.68
N ARG A 250 1.82 15.35 -15.44
CA ARG A 250 2.22 16.52 -14.66
C ARG A 250 3.56 16.36 -13.96
N PHE A 251 3.95 15.16 -13.57
CA PHE A 251 5.27 14.93 -12.94
C PHE A 251 6.39 15.19 -13.95
N VAL A 252 6.28 14.70 -15.16
CA VAL A 252 7.23 14.99 -16.26
C VAL A 252 7.22 16.48 -16.59
N GLY A 253 6.06 17.13 -16.66
CA GLY A 253 5.95 18.57 -16.95
C GLY A 253 6.53 19.48 -15.84
N THR A 254 6.47 19.06 -14.57
CA THR A 254 6.98 19.87 -13.44
C THR A 254 8.49 19.72 -13.24
N VAL A 255 9.05 18.56 -13.57
CA VAL A 255 10.51 18.33 -13.49
C VAL A 255 11.23 18.99 -14.66
N VAL A 256 10.67 18.96 -15.87
CA VAL A 256 11.26 19.59 -17.05
C VAL A 256 11.14 21.12 -17.02
N GLY A 257 10.13 21.68 -16.35
CA GLY A 257 9.94 23.14 -16.21
C GLY A 257 10.81 23.83 -15.14
N LYS A 258 11.68 23.10 -14.40
CA LYS A 258 12.60 23.65 -13.42
C LYS A 258 14.08 23.57 -13.81
N VAL A 259 14.39 23.18 -15.04
CA VAL A 259 15.75 23.11 -15.60
C VAL A 259 15.90 24.12 -16.76
N ALA A 260 15.09 25.17 -16.79
CA ALA A 260 15.27 26.30 -17.65
C ALA A 260 15.45 27.59 -16.83
#